data_0a72673611598b98423724efcbf9c73d
#
_entry.id   0a72673611598b98423724efcbf9c73d
#
_cell.length_a   1.000
_cell.length_b   1.000
_cell.length_c   1.000
_cell.angle_alpha   90.00
_cell.angle_beta   90.00
_cell.angle_gamma   90.00
#
_symmetry.space_group_name_H-M   'P 1'
#
loop_
_entity.id
_entity.type
_entity.pdbx_description
1 polymer ?
#
loop_
_entity_poly.entity_id
_entity_poly.type
_entity_poly.pdbx_seq_one_letter_code
_entity_poly.pdbx_strand_id
1 'polypeptide(L)' 'MEINNVNVCNVCLKTSQDAPGPVFIKATKDGEAVDVCTACIPHIIHGSGDVVKSNEAIKAEVNL' A
#
# COMPACT_ATOMS: atom_id res chain seq x y z
N MET A 1 -0.96 0.75 -4.05
CA MET A 1 -0.66 1.28 -5.39
C MET A 1 -0.44 0.15 -6.36
N GLU A 2 -0.82 0.31 -7.61
CA GLU A 2 -0.65 -0.73 -8.62
C GLU A 2 0.32 -0.24 -9.69
N ILE A 3 1.36 -1.04 -9.97
CA ILE A 3 2.35 -0.73 -11.00
C ILE A 3 2.56 -2.00 -11.82
N ASN A 4 2.33 -1.92 -13.15
CA ASN A 4 2.59 -3.05 -14.06
C ASN A 4 1.93 -4.35 -13.57
N ASN A 5 0.66 -4.25 -13.13
CA ASN A 5 -0.13 -5.36 -12.62
C ASN A 5 0.38 -5.92 -11.29
N VAL A 6 1.24 -5.18 -10.61
CA VAL A 6 1.73 -5.55 -9.28
C VAL A 6 1.15 -4.56 -8.27
N ASN A 7 0.49 -5.08 -7.22
CA ASN A 7 0.00 -4.24 -6.15
C ASN A 7 1.11 -4.02 -5.13
N VAL A 8 1.30 -2.77 -4.72
CA VAL A 8 2.29 -2.40 -3.72
C VAL A 8 1.57 -1.76 -2.54
N CYS A 9 1.85 -2.25 -1.35
CA CYS A 9 1.24 -1.68 -0.14
C CYS A 9 1.75 -0.26 0.09
N ASN A 10 0.82 0.68 0.27
CA ASN A 10 1.18 2.08 0.51
C ASN A 10 1.66 2.34 1.93
N VAL A 11 1.86 1.30 2.74
CA VAL A 11 2.36 1.42 4.11
C VAL A 11 3.71 0.71 4.27
N CYS A 12 3.77 -0.59 3.98
CA CYS A 12 4.97 -1.39 4.23
C CYS A 12 5.74 -1.77 2.96
N LEU A 13 5.22 -1.41 1.79
CA LEU A 13 5.88 -1.63 0.50
C LEU A 13 5.92 -3.10 0.05
N LYS A 14 5.20 -3.99 0.72
CA LYS A 14 5.08 -5.36 0.23
C LYS A 14 4.34 -5.36 -1.11
N THR A 15 4.68 -6.33 -1.94
CA THR A 15 4.06 -6.44 -3.26
C THR A 15 3.23 -7.71 -3.36
N SER A 16 2.35 -7.74 -4.36
CA SER A 16 1.53 -8.91 -4.62
C SER A 16 2.35 -10.10 -5.12
N GLN A 17 3.62 -9.87 -5.43
CA GLN A 17 4.51 -10.94 -5.86
C GLN A 17 5.23 -11.64 -4.70
N ASP A 18 5.13 -11.09 -3.49
CA ASP A 18 5.68 -11.75 -2.31
C ASP A 18 4.90 -13.04 -2.05
N ALA A 19 5.60 -14.13 -1.83
CA ALA A 19 4.94 -15.41 -1.59
C ALA A 19 4.83 -15.68 -0.09
N PRO A 20 3.64 -16.13 0.39
CA PRO A 20 2.42 -16.51 -0.33
C PRO A 20 1.56 -15.33 -0.71
N GLY A 21 1.84 -14.36 -1.27
CA GLY A 21 1.10 -13.21 -1.74
C GLY A 21 0.12 -12.62 -0.72
N PRO A 22 0.33 -11.39 -0.30
CA PRO A 22 -0.61 -10.75 0.64
C PRO A 22 -1.94 -10.42 -0.03
N VAL A 23 -2.98 -10.32 0.80
CA VAL A 23 -4.28 -9.83 0.36
C VAL A 23 -4.26 -8.31 0.47
N PHE A 24 -4.70 -7.64 -0.58
CA PHE A 24 -4.73 -6.18 -0.60
C PHE A 24 -6.16 -5.66 -0.56
N ILE A 25 -6.35 -4.55 0.12
CA ILE A 25 -7.62 -3.85 0.22
C ILE A 25 -7.43 -2.47 -0.40
N LYS A 26 -8.37 -2.07 -1.25
CA LYS A 26 -8.32 -0.76 -1.85
C LYS A 26 -8.85 0.28 -0.87
N ALA A 27 -8.19 1.42 -0.83
CA ALA A 27 -8.57 2.53 0.04
C ALA A 27 -8.42 3.83 -0.73
N THR A 28 -8.84 4.92 -0.10
CA THR A 28 -8.69 6.25 -0.68
C THR A 28 -8.04 7.16 0.35
N LYS A 29 -7.02 7.88 -0.07
CA LYS A 29 -6.39 8.88 0.78
C LYS A 29 -6.21 10.15 -0.04
N ASP A 30 -6.77 11.26 0.46
CA ASP A 30 -6.70 12.57 -0.19
C ASP A 30 -7.19 12.52 -1.65
N GLY A 31 -8.23 11.72 -1.89
CA GLY A 31 -8.80 11.58 -3.22
C GLY A 31 -8.04 10.63 -4.13
N GLU A 32 -6.98 10.01 -3.64
CA GLU A 32 -6.14 9.12 -4.42
C GLU A 32 -6.37 7.67 -4.02
N ALA A 33 -6.51 6.80 -5.01
CA ALA A 33 -6.69 5.37 -4.75
C ALA A 33 -5.36 4.75 -4.33
N VAL A 34 -5.38 4.05 -3.21
CA VAL A 34 -4.18 3.37 -2.68
C VAL A 34 -4.53 1.93 -2.36
N ASP A 35 -3.51 1.10 -2.21
CA ASP A 35 -3.67 -0.30 -1.82
C ASP A 35 -2.96 -0.53 -0.51
N VAL A 36 -3.61 -1.28 0.38
CA VAL A 36 -3.06 -1.58 1.70
C VAL A 36 -3.18 -3.08 1.93
N CYS A 37 -2.08 -3.72 2.33
CA CYS A 37 -2.13 -5.14 2.64
C CYS A 37 -2.83 -5.35 3.99
N THR A 38 -3.44 -6.53 4.16
CA THR A 38 -4.23 -6.78 5.37
C THR A 38 -3.39 -6.74 6.64
N ALA A 39 -2.09 -7.02 6.55
CA ALA A 39 -1.20 -6.93 7.71
C ALA A 39 -1.04 -5.51 8.22
N CYS A 40 -1.28 -4.50 7.37
CA CYS A 40 -1.15 -3.10 7.75
C CYS A 40 -2.45 -2.47 8.24
N ILE A 41 -3.58 -3.16 8.09
CA ILE A 41 -4.88 -2.62 8.53
C ILE A 41 -4.88 -2.25 10.01
N PRO A 42 -4.37 -3.08 10.92
CA PRO A 42 -4.33 -2.70 12.34
C PRO A 42 -3.52 -1.43 12.60
N HIS A 43 -2.46 -1.21 11.84
CA HIS A 43 -1.66 0.00 11.99
C HIS A 43 -2.44 1.26 11.64
N ILE A 44 -3.34 1.15 10.68
CA ILE A 44 -4.17 2.27 10.29
C ILE A 44 -5.28 2.50 11.32
N ILE A 45 -5.92 1.43 11.77
CA ILE A 45 -7.05 1.51 12.70
C ILE A 45 -6.60 1.99 14.08
N HIS A 46 -5.50 1.43 14.58
CA HIS A 46 -5.00 1.74 15.93
C HIS A 46 -3.97 2.86 15.95
N GLY A 47 -3.53 3.28 14.79
CA GLY A 47 -2.58 4.38 14.66
C GLY A 47 -3.24 5.57 13.99
N SER A 48 -2.61 6.05 12.93
CA SER A 48 -3.04 7.22 12.21
C SER A 48 -3.00 6.93 10.71
N GLY A 49 -3.90 7.57 9.96
CA GLY A 49 -3.87 7.46 8.50
C GLY A 49 -2.59 8.02 7.89
N ASP A 50 -1.78 8.72 8.68
CA ASP A 50 -0.51 9.27 8.20
C ASP A 50 0.51 8.19 7.84
N VAL A 51 0.31 6.94 8.30
CA VAL A 51 1.20 5.85 7.94
C VAL A 51 1.05 5.45 6.46
N VAL A 52 -0.07 5.86 5.84
CA VAL A 52 -0.32 5.55 4.43
C VAL A 52 0.39 6.58 3.56
N LYS A 53 1.30 6.12 2.71
CA LYS A 53 2.08 7.01 1.84
C LYS A 53 1.35 7.25 0.53
N SER A 54 1.62 8.39 -0.10
CA SER A 54 1.05 8.69 -1.41
C SER A 54 1.65 7.76 -2.45
N ASN A 55 0.95 7.61 -3.58
CA ASN A 55 1.48 6.80 -4.68
C ASN A 55 2.79 7.35 -5.21
N GLU A 56 2.93 8.68 -5.21
CA GLU A 56 4.16 9.31 -5.66
C GLU A 56 5.33 8.94 -4.75
N ALA A 57 5.11 8.95 -3.44
CA ALA A 57 6.13 8.55 -2.48
C ALA A 57 6.52 7.08 -2.66
N ILE A 58 5.52 6.22 -2.92
CA ILE A 58 5.79 4.80 -3.15
C ILE A 58 6.63 4.60 -4.40
N LYS A 59 6.32 5.32 -5.47
CA LYS A 59 7.10 5.22 -6.71
C LYS A 59 8.55 5.58 -6.47
N ALA A 60 8.80 6.61 -5.68
CA ALA A 60 10.16 7.05 -5.39
C ALA A 60 10.92 6.01 -4.57
N GLU A 61 10.22 5.31 -3.66
CA GLU A 61 10.86 4.35 -2.78
C GLU A 61 11.12 3.00 -3.45
N VAL A 62 10.15 2.51 -4.25
CA VAL A 62 10.31 1.18 -4.86
C VAL A 62 11.09 1.23 -6.16
N ASN A 63 11.19 2.39 -6.77
CA ASN A 63 11.99 2.60 -7.97
C ASN A 63 11.63 1.60 -9.09
N LEU A 64 10.34 1.42 -9.31
CA LEU A 64 9.86 0.56 -10.37
C LEU A 64 9.72 1.29 -11.70
#